data_590832eb78d5f94dab7f7eb48ee32e5e
#
_entry.id   590832eb78d5f94dab7f7eb48ee32e5e
#
_cell.length_a   1.000
_cell.length_b   1.000
_cell.length_c   1.000
_cell.angle_alpha   90.00
_cell.angle_beta   90.00
_cell.angle_gamma   90.00
#
_symmetry.space_group_name_H-M   'P 1'
#
loop_
_entity.id
_entity.type
_entity.pdbx_description
1 polymer ?
#
loop_
_entity_poly.entity_id
_entity_poly.type
_entity_poly.pdbx_seq_one_letter_code
_entity_poly.pdbx_strand_id
1 'polypeptide(L)' 'MKHIEQSDSLLLSQYIKGNEEAFAQLLNRHQNRVFSTVYLIVKDQYIAEDLVQEVFIKAVKTIKSGKYNEEGKFLPWILR' A
#
# COMPACT_ATOMS: atom_id res chain seq x y z
N MET A 1 -15.20 -15.87 -16.53
CA MET A 1 -15.81 -14.69 -15.89
C MET A 1 -14.77 -13.65 -15.59
N LYS A 2 -15.07 -12.43 -15.93
CA LYS A 2 -14.12 -11.36 -15.69
C LYS A 2 -14.24 -10.80 -14.28
N HIS A 3 -13.13 -10.68 -13.61
CA HIS A 3 -13.08 -9.91 -12.39
C HIS A 3 -12.93 -8.44 -12.73
N ILE A 4 -13.78 -7.63 -12.14
CA ILE A 4 -13.61 -6.20 -12.23
C ILE A 4 -12.79 -5.78 -11.02
N GLU A 5 -11.53 -5.45 -11.26
CA GLU A 5 -10.68 -4.98 -10.18
C GLU A 5 -11.03 -3.54 -9.84
N GLN A 6 -11.17 -3.28 -8.56
CA GLN A 6 -11.37 -1.92 -8.10
C GLN A 6 -10.06 -1.15 -8.19
N SER A 7 -10.15 0.12 -8.53
CA SER A 7 -8.97 0.97 -8.60
C SER A 7 -8.41 1.21 -7.21
N ASP A 8 -7.13 1.60 -7.15
CA ASP A 8 -6.51 1.97 -5.90
C ASP A 8 -7.27 3.10 -5.21
N SER A 9 -7.70 4.09 -5.97
CA SER A 9 -8.46 5.21 -5.42
C SER A 9 -9.75 4.76 -4.76
N LEU A 10 -10.45 3.82 -5.40
CA LEU A 10 -11.69 3.30 -4.84
C LEU A 10 -11.44 2.52 -3.57
N LEU A 11 -10.43 1.66 -3.56
CA LEU A 11 -10.08 0.90 -2.37
C LEU A 11 -9.68 1.81 -1.22
N LEU A 12 -8.90 2.84 -1.48
CA LEU A 12 -8.54 3.82 -0.46
C LEU A 12 -9.75 4.55 0.09
N SER A 13 -10.68 4.93 -0.79
CA SER A 13 -11.90 5.59 -0.38
C SER A 13 -12.72 4.71 0.55
N GLN A 14 -12.84 3.42 0.23
CA GLN A 14 -13.55 2.46 1.06
C GLN A 14 -12.86 2.28 2.40
N TYR A 15 -11.54 2.23 2.40
CA TYR A 15 -10.78 2.09 3.64
C TYR A 15 -10.97 3.29 4.56
N ILE A 16 -10.94 4.48 4.00
CA ILE A 16 -11.14 5.71 4.78
C ILE A 16 -12.53 5.70 5.43
N LYS A 17 -13.51 5.10 4.76
CA LYS A 17 -14.87 4.97 5.30
C LYS A 17 -15.02 3.83 6.30
N GLY A 18 -13.95 3.10 6.59
CA GLY A 18 -13.96 2.07 7.60
C GLY A 18 -13.90 0.64 7.10
N ASN A 19 -13.74 0.42 5.80
CA ASN A 19 -13.64 -0.94 5.25
C ASN A 19 -12.20 -1.43 5.29
N GLU A 20 -11.87 -2.18 6.33
CA GLU A 20 -10.52 -2.70 6.53
C GLU A 20 -10.10 -3.68 5.44
N GLU A 21 -11.05 -4.44 4.87
CA GLU A 21 -10.73 -5.37 3.80
C GLU A 21 -10.24 -4.68 2.55
N ALA A 22 -10.73 -3.48 2.29
CA ALA A 22 -10.28 -2.72 1.13
C ALA A 22 -8.78 -2.45 1.20
N PHE A 23 -8.28 -2.15 2.40
CA PHE A 23 -6.86 -1.91 2.56
C PHE A 23 -6.06 -3.20 2.41
N ALA A 24 -6.58 -4.32 2.91
CA ALA A 24 -5.93 -5.62 2.73
C ALA A 24 -5.79 -5.96 1.24
N GLN A 25 -6.82 -5.70 0.44
CA GLN A 25 -6.74 -5.90 -1.00
C GLN A 25 -5.69 -4.99 -1.63
N LEU A 26 -5.62 -3.76 -1.18
CA LEU A 26 -4.65 -2.79 -1.69
C LEU A 26 -3.22 -3.25 -1.38
N LEU A 27 -2.98 -3.72 -0.15
CA LEU A 27 -1.69 -4.26 0.24
C LEU A 27 -1.30 -5.47 -0.61
N ASN A 28 -2.22 -6.42 -0.76
CA ASN A 28 -1.95 -7.61 -1.54
C ASN A 28 -1.62 -7.28 -2.99
N ARG A 29 -2.27 -6.27 -3.52
CA ARG A 29 -2.03 -5.85 -4.91
C ARG A 29 -0.61 -5.32 -5.12
N HIS A 30 -0.09 -4.59 -4.14
CA HIS A 30 1.19 -3.89 -4.30
C HIS A 30 2.34 -4.47 -3.49
N GLN A 31 2.07 -5.44 -2.63
CA GLN A 31 3.07 -5.97 -1.70
C GLN A 31 4.33 -6.45 -2.41
N ASN A 32 4.17 -7.26 -3.45
CA ASN A 32 5.33 -7.81 -4.15
C ASN A 32 6.16 -6.72 -4.82
N ARG A 33 5.50 -5.71 -5.37
CA ARG A 33 6.19 -4.61 -6.02
C ARG A 33 6.99 -3.80 -5.01
N VAL A 34 6.39 -3.51 -3.88
CA VAL A 34 7.07 -2.75 -2.82
C VAL A 34 8.23 -3.57 -2.27
N PHE A 35 8.01 -4.85 -2.01
CA PHE A 35 9.08 -5.72 -1.51
C PHE A 35 10.24 -5.78 -2.49
N SER A 36 9.96 -5.99 -3.77
CA SER A 36 11.01 -6.08 -4.79
C SER A 36 11.83 -4.80 -4.86
N THR A 37 11.17 -3.67 -4.79
CA THR A 37 11.85 -2.37 -4.85
C THR A 37 12.78 -2.20 -3.65
N VAL A 38 12.30 -2.52 -2.46
CA VAL A 38 13.11 -2.42 -1.24
C VAL A 38 14.25 -3.43 -1.28
N TYR A 39 13.95 -4.66 -1.71
CA TYR A 39 14.97 -5.71 -1.76
C TYR A 39 16.13 -5.34 -2.69
N LEU A 40 15.84 -4.72 -3.81
CA LEU A 40 16.90 -4.31 -4.75
C LEU A 40 17.84 -3.28 -4.11
N ILE A 41 17.36 -2.53 -3.14
CA ILE A 41 18.18 -1.53 -2.46
C ILE A 41 19.01 -2.17 -1.35
N VAL A 42 18.37 -2.95 -0.47
CA VAL A 42 19.03 -3.48 0.72
C VAL A 42 19.68 -4.84 0.52
N LYS A 43 19.18 -5.62 -0.44
CA LYS A 43 19.67 -6.94 -0.82
C LYS A 43 19.74 -7.94 0.34
N ASP A 44 18.83 -7.79 1.28
CA ASP A 44 18.70 -8.68 2.42
C ASP A 44 17.22 -8.91 2.66
N GLN A 45 16.80 -10.18 2.61
CA GLN A 45 15.40 -10.53 2.70
C GLN A 45 14.77 -10.11 4.02
N TYR A 46 15.47 -10.32 5.12
CA TYR A 46 14.92 -10.00 6.45
C TYR A 46 14.79 -8.50 6.65
N ILE A 47 15.79 -7.75 6.23
CA ILE A 47 15.73 -6.30 6.29
C ILE A 47 14.63 -5.77 5.38
N ALA A 48 14.50 -6.34 4.19
CA ALA A 48 13.46 -5.92 3.26
C ALA A 48 12.07 -6.16 3.84
N GLU A 49 11.84 -7.31 4.46
CA GLU A 49 10.56 -7.61 5.08
C GLU A 49 10.22 -6.62 6.19
N ASP A 50 11.19 -6.29 7.04
CA ASP A 50 10.97 -5.32 8.10
C ASP A 50 10.65 -3.94 7.54
N LEU A 51 11.38 -3.51 6.52
CA LEU A 51 11.15 -2.20 5.92
C LEU A 51 9.80 -2.12 5.23
N VAL A 52 9.38 -3.20 4.55
CA VAL A 52 8.06 -3.24 3.92
C VAL A 52 6.96 -3.11 4.97
N GLN A 53 7.08 -3.81 6.10
CA GLN A 53 6.12 -3.67 7.18
C GLN A 53 6.06 -2.24 7.71
N GLU A 54 7.22 -1.62 7.91
CA GLU A 54 7.26 -0.23 8.37
C GLU A 54 6.62 0.73 7.38
N VAL A 55 6.87 0.51 6.09
CA VAL A 55 6.27 1.34 5.03
C VAL A 55 4.74 1.27 5.12
N PHE A 56 4.19 0.06 5.25
CA PHE A 56 2.75 -0.09 5.31
C PHE A 56 2.16 0.43 6.61
N ILE A 57 2.86 0.29 7.73
CA ILE A 57 2.42 0.86 9.00
C ILE A 57 2.34 2.38 8.91
N LYS A 58 3.36 3.01 8.34
CA LYS A 58 3.35 4.46 8.14
C LYS A 58 2.23 4.89 7.20
N ALA A 59 2.00 4.09 6.15
CA ALA A 59 0.91 4.37 5.22
C ALA A 59 -0.44 4.38 5.93
N VAL A 60 -0.69 3.38 6.77
CA VAL A 60 -1.92 3.31 7.54
C VAL A 60 -2.08 4.55 8.42
N LYS A 61 -1.04 4.91 9.14
CA LYS A 61 -1.09 6.07 10.04
C LYS A 61 -1.36 7.36 9.28
N THR A 62 -0.72 7.53 8.15
CA THR A 62 -0.91 8.73 7.33
C THR A 62 -2.31 8.81 6.78
N ILE A 63 -2.84 7.70 6.28
CA ILE A 63 -4.19 7.65 5.74
C ILE A 63 -5.22 7.94 6.82
N LYS A 64 -5.07 7.31 7.99
CA LYS A 64 -6.02 7.49 9.09
C LYS A 64 -5.97 8.88 9.70
N SER A 65 -4.84 9.56 9.59
CA SER A 65 -4.71 10.93 10.10
C SER A 65 -5.31 11.97 9.16
N GLY A 66 -5.75 11.57 7.98
CA GLY A 66 -6.31 12.48 7.00
C GLY A 66 -5.27 13.27 6.22
N LYS A 67 -4.00 12.92 6.37
CA LYS A 67 -2.93 13.65 5.68
C LYS A 67 -2.63 13.12 4.28
N TYR A 68 -3.19 11.97 3.93
CA TYR A 68 -3.01 11.43 2.60
C TYR A 68 -3.95 12.11 1.61
N ASN A 69 -3.40 12.55 0.52
CA ASN A 69 -4.16 13.20 -0.53
C ASN A 69 -4.27 12.27 -1.72
N GLU A 70 -5.48 11.77 -2.00
CA GLU A 70 -5.67 10.81 -3.08
C GLU A 70 -5.64 11.50 -4.44
N GLU A 71 -4.61 11.21 -5.21
CA GLU A 71 -4.43 11.77 -6.55
C GLU A 71 -4.21 10.68 -7.59
N GLY A 72 -4.59 9.43 -7.27
CA GLY A 72 -4.37 8.32 -8.17
C GLY A 72 -2.93 7.84 -8.22
N LYS A 73 -2.12 8.22 -7.25
CA LYS A 73 -0.68 7.92 -7.23
C LYS A 73 -0.27 7.13 -6.00
N PHE A 74 -1.09 6.16 -5.61
CA PHE A 74 -0.82 5.42 -4.37
C PHE A 74 0.54 4.72 -4.40
N LEU A 75 0.83 3.96 -5.45
CA LEU A 75 2.08 3.21 -5.49
C LEU A 75 3.31 4.12 -5.52
N PRO A 76 3.38 5.15 -6.36
CA PRO A 76 4.50 6.09 -6.28
C PRO A 76 4.63 6.77 -4.92
N TRP A 77 3.50 7.05 -4.28
CA TRP A 77 3.52 7.67 -2.96
C TRP A 77 4.14 6.76 -1.91
N ILE A 78 3.75 5.48 -1.90
CA ILE A 78 4.22 4.54 -0.89
C ILE A 78 5.68 4.16 -1.09
N LEU A 79 6.16 4.24 -2.31
CA LEU A 79 7.56 3.91 -2.64
C LEU A 79 8.52 5.06 -2.43
N ARG A 80 8.02 6.20 -2.04
CA ARG A 80 8.82 7.39 -1.86
C ARG A 80 9.82 7.28 -0.71
#